data_81208623a10959a852d1bf17d04abd35
#
_entry.id   81208623a10959a852d1bf17d04abd35
#
_cell.length_a   1.000
_cell.length_b   1.000
_cell.length_c   1.000
_cell.angle_alpha   90.00
_cell.angle_beta   90.00
_cell.angle_gamma   90.00
#
_symmetry.space_group_name_H-M   'P 1'
#
loop_
_entity.id
_entity.type
_entity.pdbx_description
1 polymer ?
#
loop_
_entity_poly.entity_id
_entity_poly.type
_entity_poly.pdbx_seq_one_letter_code
_entity_poly.pdbx_strand_id
1 'polypeptide(L)'
;MESEVMEGKAATGPEAGETAPAPVYKKVAIVGCSDSKNLAPYDDKTWDVWAMNNAFSHVVRRTAWFEIHPVMQLPNGQFQRRKLIRPGVFEWSDEFRGMPMKEYIESLAHLGCPVYMQQHWDAIPQSIPYPLEEITRKFGRYFTNSVSFMIALAIAQGYREIGCYGVDMSAACTAPDVKVLRSDLKWVRADSLNVGDEVIGFDETPDEAKFRRWRTATVTSCNRFTKPCYRMKLEDGTEMIVSARHGWLTNAEHNYRWRAQENMITPHHRTDRPSRISRVLDTWDHDDSWEAGYLAAAFDGEGHISQAPRNPEKYKSYTHGLVTGYAQKPNELSETVDRILQKRGFSCRMNVEEDSGTRKYRINGGKSEILRFLGSIRPPRLLGKLNTDILGQFISKENVAIIESEFIGNHEVIGLETSTKTFIAEGLASHNSEYGPQRPSCEYFLGVAVGLGIKVHIPPQADLLKTRFLYGFEERLQVAWESKMQQMLDSMEQRKAKALAQAQHAQKQIDQYVGAQEAIRETQRVWSNLNDAKIWVDPC
;
A
#
# COMPACT_ATOMS: atom_id res chain seq x y z
N MET A 1 78.80 -32.28 -46.57
CA MET A 1 78.42 -31.00 -45.97
C MET A 1 77.24 -31.31 -45.06
N GLU A 2 77.59 -31.57 -43.82
CA GLU A 2 76.70 -32.05 -42.76
C GLU A 2 75.96 -30.83 -42.15
N SER A 3 74.66 -30.94 -41.97
CA SER A 3 73.84 -29.97 -41.33
C SER A 3 73.59 -30.43 -39.86
N GLU A 4 74.16 -29.71 -38.93
CA GLU A 4 73.94 -29.90 -37.51
C GLU A 4 72.52 -29.52 -37.12
N VAL A 5 71.85 -30.48 -36.44
CA VAL A 5 70.56 -30.26 -35.82
C VAL A 5 70.81 -29.78 -34.37
N MET A 6 70.45 -28.54 -34.08
CA MET A 6 70.45 -28.01 -32.72
C MET A 6 69.21 -28.44 -31.97
N GLU A 7 69.38 -29.29 -30.94
CA GLU A 7 68.37 -29.63 -29.97
C GLU A 7 68.05 -28.39 -29.08
N GLY A 8 66.78 -27.91 -29.17
CA GLY A 8 66.25 -26.87 -28.28
C GLY A 8 65.94 -27.41 -26.89
N LYS A 9 66.59 -26.95 -25.86
CA LYS A 9 66.22 -27.16 -24.46
C LYS A 9 64.84 -26.60 -24.19
N ALA A 10 63.92 -27.44 -23.71
CA ALA A 10 62.62 -27.02 -23.14
C ALA A 10 62.85 -26.11 -21.93
N ALA A 11 62.29 -24.91 -21.99
CA ALA A 11 62.24 -24.01 -20.86
C ALA A 11 61.21 -24.51 -19.87
N THR A 12 61.64 -24.86 -18.64
CA THR A 12 60.79 -25.09 -17.48
C THR A 12 60.00 -23.80 -17.18
N GLY A 13 58.64 -23.88 -17.24
CA GLY A 13 57.76 -22.80 -16.86
C GLY A 13 57.92 -22.39 -15.38
N PRO A 14 57.57 -21.18 -15.01
CA PRO A 14 57.70 -20.73 -13.64
C PRO A 14 56.82 -21.57 -12.69
N GLU A 15 57.38 -22.03 -11.59
CA GLU A 15 56.72 -22.65 -10.47
C GLU A 15 55.55 -21.77 -10.01
N ALA A 16 54.39 -22.37 -9.76
CA ALA A 16 53.20 -21.71 -9.24
C ALA A 16 53.58 -21.05 -7.89
N GLY A 17 53.81 -19.74 -7.94
CA GLY A 17 54.02 -18.94 -6.74
C GLY A 17 52.86 -19.06 -5.79
N GLU A 18 53.15 -19.30 -4.51
CA GLU A 18 52.19 -19.21 -3.40
C GLU A 18 51.38 -17.95 -3.55
N THR A 19 50.07 -18.11 -3.78
CA THR A 19 49.13 -17.00 -3.77
C THR A 19 49.15 -16.36 -2.40
N ALA A 20 49.57 -15.11 -2.30
CA ALA A 20 49.51 -14.33 -1.08
C ALA A 20 48.11 -14.48 -0.45
N PRO A 21 48.00 -14.71 0.89
CA PRO A 21 46.73 -14.85 1.54
C PRO A 21 45.84 -13.67 1.25
N ALA A 22 44.60 -13.93 0.83
CA ALA A 22 43.64 -12.88 0.49
C ALA A 22 43.54 -11.88 1.67
N PRO A 23 43.54 -10.56 1.43
CA PRO A 23 43.51 -9.56 2.48
C PRO A 23 42.25 -9.78 3.34
N VAL A 24 42.46 -9.92 4.67
CA VAL A 24 41.35 -10.06 5.63
C VAL A 24 40.66 -8.71 5.76
N TYR A 25 39.51 -8.60 5.15
CA TYR A 25 38.69 -7.38 5.23
C TYR A 25 37.77 -7.42 6.45
N LYS A 26 37.56 -6.25 7.09
CA LYS A 26 36.57 -6.08 8.15
C LYS A 26 35.15 -6.23 7.59
N LYS A 27 34.33 -7.02 8.29
CA LYS A 27 32.93 -7.30 7.94
C LYS A 27 32.04 -6.94 9.12
N VAL A 28 30.85 -6.35 8.87
CA VAL A 28 29.88 -6.02 9.92
C VAL A 28 28.48 -6.42 9.53
N ALA A 29 27.78 -7.08 10.45
CA ALA A 29 26.36 -7.34 10.40
C ALA A 29 25.63 -6.33 11.29
N ILE A 30 24.83 -5.47 10.68
CA ILE A 30 23.95 -4.53 11.36
C ILE A 30 22.63 -5.24 11.60
N VAL A 31 22.25 -5.42 12.87
CA VAL A 31 21.11 -6.23 13.28
C VAL A 31 20.02 -5.36 13.92
N GLY A 32 18.88 -5.30 13.26
CA GLY A 32 17.65 -4.68 13.75
C GLY A 32 16.72 -5.68 14.44
N CYS A 33 15.41 -5.33 14.49
CA CYS A 33 14.42 -6.09 15.24
C CYS A 33 13.50 -6.97 14.37
N SER A 34 13.54 -6.86 13.03
CA SER A 34 12.69 -7.64 12.11
C SER A 34 13.17 -9.11 12.01
N ASP A 35 12.36 -9.98 11.41
CA ASP A 35 12.60 -11.43 11.42
C ASP A 35 13.89 -11.87 10.74
N SER A 36 14.36 -11.15 9.73
CA SER A 36 15.64 -11.46 9.08
C SER A 36 16.86 -11.36 10.00
N LYS A 37 16.71 -10.85 11.23
CA LYS A 37 17.76 -10.85 12.25
C LYS A 37 18.32 -12.24 12.51
N ASN A 38 17.49 -13.29 12.37
CA ASN A 38 17.88 -14.68 12.59
C ASN A 38 18.84 -15.21 11.51
N LEU A 39 18.99 -14.49 10.39
CA LEU A 39 19.91 -14.80 9.30
C LEU A 39 21.28 -14.12 9.47
N ALA A 40 21.46 -13.32 10.52
CA ALA A 40 22.74 -12.69 10.79
C ALA A 40 23.82 -13.74 11.10
N PRO A 41 25.06 -13.51 10.68
CA PRO A 41 26.16 -14.48 10.81
C PRO A 41 26.69 -14.54 12.25
N TYR A 42 25.87 -14.94 13.20
CA TYR A 42 26.23 -14.98 14.62
C TYR A 42 27.37 -15.96 14.94
N ASP A 43 27.46 -17.05 14.19
CA ASP A 43 28.49 -18.10 14.42
C ASP A 43 29.80 -17.79 13.72
N ASP A 44 29.82 -16.91 12.72
CA ASP A 44 31.00 -16.50 11.99
C ASP A 44 31.73 -15.34 12.72
N LYS A 45 32.81 -15.67 13.40
CA LYS A 45 33.65 -14.72 14.16
C LYS A 45 34.38 -13.69 13.29
N THR A 46 34.40 -13.85 11.97
CA THR A 46 34.99 -12.87 11.04
C THR A 46 34.08 -11.65 10.84
N TRP A 47 32.83 -11.74 11.26
CA TRP A 47 31.88 -10.64 11.26
C TRP A 47 31.83 -9.96 12.62
N ASP A 48 31.90 -8.64 12.64
CA ASP A 48 31.39 -7.86 13.76
C ASP A 48 29.87 -7.88 13.73
N VAL A 49 29.23 -7.87 14.90
CA VAL A 49 27.77 -7.84 15.02
C VAL A 49 27.38 -6.61 15.81
N TRP A 50 26.75 -5.67 15.12
CA TRP A 50 26.26 -4.43 15.69
C TRP A 50 24.75 -4.49 15.86
N ALA A 51 24.25 -4.20 17.03
CA ALA A 51 22.82 -4.22 17.32
C ALA A 51 22.36 -2.91 17.95
N MET A 52 21.06 -2.74 18.13
CA MET A 52 20.49 -1.47 18.53
C MET A 52 19.28 -1.55 19.43
N ASN A 53 19.03 -0.47 20.14
CA ASN A 53 17.83 -0.23 20.95
C ASN A 53 17.57 -1.38 21.95
N ASN A 54 16.35 -1.93 21.98
CA ASN A 54 15.93 -3.00 22.89
C ASN A 54 16.07 -4.43 22.32
N ALA A 55 17.00 -4.66 21.39
CA ALA A 55 17.20 -5.98 20.78
C ALA A 55 17.89 -7.00 21.69
N PHE A 56 18.04 -6.74 23.00
CA PHE A 56 18.78 -7.55 23.97
C PHE A 56 18.37 -9.02 23.98
N SER A 57 17.09 -9.31 23.92
CA SER A 57 16.54 -10.66 23.99
C SER A 57 16.67 -11.45 22.70
N HIS A 58 17.11 -10.81 21.60
CA HIS A 58 17.07 -11.40 20.26
C HIS A 58 18.45 -11.52 19.61
N VAL A 59 19.46 -10.83 20.13
CA VAL A 59 20.81 -10.81 19.57
C VAL A 59 21.72 -11.68 20.40
N VAL A 60 22.07 -12.84 19.84
CA VAL A 60 22.86 -13.88 20.53
C VAL A 60 24.31 -13.46 20.74
N ARG A 61 24.93 -12.82 19.74
CA ARG A 61 26.30 -12.29 19.78
C ARG A 61 26.30 -10.84 19.36
N ARG A 62 27.13 -10.01 20.01
CA ARG A 62 27.29 -8.58 19.73
C ARG A 62 28.72 -8.14 19.93
N THR A 63 29.21 -7.22 19.07
CA THR A 63 30.52 -6.60 19.18
C THR A 63 30.42 -5.09 19.42
N ALA A 64 29.26 -4.47 19.11
CA ALA A 64 28.90 -3.11 19.50
C ALA A 64 27.39 -2.95 19.59
N TRP A 65 26.95 -1.95 20.33
CA TRP A 65 25.55 -1.59 20.52
C TRP A 65 25.30 -0.12 20.18
N PHE A 66 24.10 0.20 19.73
CA PHE A 66 23.71 1.57 19.35
C PHE A 66 22.42 2.01 20.03
N GLU A 67 22.49 3.05 20.85
CA GLU A 67 21.35 3.80 21.37
C GLU A 67 21.51 5.28 21.04
N ILE A 68 21.11 5.66 19.83
CA ILE A 68 21.33 7.02 19.28
C ILE A 68 20.23 8.00 19.70
N HIS A 69 19.14 7.50 20.30
CA HIS A 69 18.07 8.38 20.74
C HIS A 69 18.52 9.24 21.94
N PRO A 70 17.97 10.47 22.04
CA PRO A 70 18.28 11.31 23.19
C PRO A 70 17.83 10.67 24.50
N VAL A 71 18.77 10.56 25.42
CA VAL A 71 18.57 10.15 26.80
C VAL A 71 18.91 11.32 27.70
N MET A 72 18.18 11.50 28.78
CA MET A 72 18.37 12.55 29.78
C MET A 72 18.39 11.91 31.16
N GLN A 73 19.29 12.36 32.02
CA GLN A 73 19.27 12.01 33.44
C GLN A 73 18.71 13.20 34.24
N LEU A 74 17.73 12.94 35.04
CA LEU A 74 17.13 13.91 35.94
C LEU A 74 18.02 14.12 37.20
N PRO A 75 17.87 15.24 37.93
CA PRO A 75 18.64 15.52 39.17
C PRO A 75 18.51 14.42 40.24
N ASN A 76 17.40 13.68 40.25
CA ASN A 76 17.18 12.54 41.14
C ASN A 76 17.82 11.23 40.69
N GLY A 77 18.62 11.28 39.63
CA GLY A 77 19.31 10.10 39.04
C GLY A 77 18.46 9.26 38.10
N GLN A 78 17.16 9.55 37.96
CA GLN A 78 16.29 8.84 37.03
C GLN A 78 16.61 9.19 35.57
N PHE A 79 16.49 8.19 34.68
CA PHE A 79 16.68 8.38 33.25
C PHE A 79 15.34 8.48 32.52
N GLN A 80 15.31 9.34 31.53
CA GLN A 80 14.23 9.44 30.56
C GLN A 80 14.78 9.36 29.13
N ARG A 81 13.97 8.86 28.21
CA ARG A 81 14.25 8.78 26.78
C ARG A 81 13.25 9.60 26.00
N ARG A 82 13.72 10.31 25.00
CA ARG A 82 12.85 11.07 24.10
C ARG A 82 12.02 10.12 23.23
N LYS A 83 10.70 10.26 23.31
CA LYS A 83 9.72 9.47 22.55
C LYS A 83 9.01 10.35 21.53
N LEU A 84 8.89 9.89 20.30
CA LEU A 84 8.09 10.54 19.28
C LEU A 84 6.61 10.19 19.50
N ILE A 85 5.76 11.19 19.70
CA ILE A 85 4.31 11.02 19.88
C ILE A 85 3.58 11.17 18.54
N ARG A 86 3.97 12.18 17.74
CA ARG A 86 3.50 12.43 16.39
C ARG A 86 4.59 13.22 15.63
N PRO A 87 4.54 13.30 14.32
CA PRO A 87 5.54 14.03 13.55
C PRO A 87 5.83 15.42 14.12
N GLY A 88 7.08 15.67 14.52
CA GLY A 88 7.55 16.93 15.12
C GLY A 88 7.23 17.11 16.61
N VAL A 89 6.46 16.23 17.25
CA VAL A 89 6.10 16.33 18.65
C VAL A 89 6.73 15.19 19.45
N PHE A 90 7.50 15.55 20.46
CA PHE A 90 8.23 14.63 21.31
C PHE A 90 7.87 14.87 22.79
N GLU A 91 7.94 13.79 23.56
CA GLU A 91 7.88 13.85 25.03
C GLU A 91 9.04 13.06 25.64
N TRP A 92 9.34 13.32 26.90
CA TRP A 92 10.27 12.53 27.68
C TRP A 92 9.50 11.43 28.39
N SER A 93 9.97 10.19 28.31
CA SER A 93 9.34 9.01 28.87
C SER A 93 10.30 8.28 29.79
N ASP A 94 9.78 7.82 30.92
CA ASP A 94 10.48 6.97 31.90
C ASP A 94 10.39 5.49 31.58
N GLU A 95 9.81 5.16 30.40
CA GLU A 95 9.74 3.81 29.85
C GLU A 95 10.14 3.76 28.38
N PHE A 96 10.64 2.61 27.92
CA PHE A 96 10.89 2.31 26.55
C PHE A 96 10.26 0.96 26.14
N ARG A 97 9.22 1.01 25.29
CA ARG A 97 8.48 -0.18 24.82
C ARG A 97 8.00 -1.10 25.95
N GLY A 98 7.48 -0.49 27.04
CA GLY A 98 6.99 -1.21 28.21
C GLY A 98 8.07 -1.63 29.22
N MET A 99 9.35 -1.31 28.97
CA MET A 99 10.45 -1.53 29.90
C MET A 99 10.74 -0.22 30.64
N PRO A 100 10.76 -0.18 31.98
CA PRO A 100 11.17 0.99 32.75
C PRO A 100 12.58 1.45 32.34
N MET A 101 12.81 2.77 32.25
CA MET A 101 14.12 3.29 31.83
C MET A 101 15.26 2.88 32.75
N LYS A 102 15.01 2.64 34.03
CA LYS A 102 16.03 2.10 34.95
C LYS A 102 16.53 0.73 34.48
N GLU A 103 15.62 -0.20 34.19
CA GLU A 103 15.95 -1.54 33.69
C GLU A 103 16.62 -1.48 32.32
N TYR A 104 16.19 -0.55 31.47
CA TYR A 104 16.77 -0.32 30.17
C TYR A 104 18.24 0.13 30.25
N ILE A 105 18.55 1.11 31.12
CA ILE A 105 19.91 1.62 31.36
C ILE A 105 20.79 0.52 31.97
N GLU A 106 20.28 -0.22 32.94
CA GLU A 106 20.97 -1.38 33.53
C GLU A 106 21.27 -2.45 32.47
N SER A 107 20.33 -2.72 31.56
CA SER A 107 20.54 -3.65 30.44
C SER A 107 21.66 -3.14 29.50
N LEU A 108 21.71 -1.85 29.20
CA LEU A 108 22.80 -1.26 28.40
C LEU A 108 24.14 -1.38 29.12
N ALA A 109 24.18 -1.14 30.42
CA ALA A 109 25.40 -1.23 31.23
C ALA A 109 26.00 -2.65 31.30
N HIS A 110 25.18 -3.69 31.10
CA HIS A 110 25.62 -5.08 31.17
C HIS A 110 25.87 -5.74 29.80
N LEU A 111 25.89 -4.97 28.70
CA LEU A 111 26.06 -5.54 27.35
C LEU A 111 27.44 -6.16 27.09
N GLY A 112 28.47 -5.74 27.82
CA GLY A 112 29.84 -6.24 27.65
C GLY A 112 30.51 -5.87 26.32
N CYS A 113 29.99 -4.87 25.63
CA CYS A 113 30.54 -4.32 24.38
C CYS A 113 30.37 -2.80 24.34
N PRO A 114 31.11 -2.07 23.47
CA PRO A 114 30.92 -0.63 23.30
C PRO A 114 29.48 -0.28 22.96
N VAL A 115 28.95 0.79 23.61
CA VAL A 115 27.61 1.30 23.39
C VAL A 115 27.69 2.69 22.80
N TYR A 116 27.44 2.87 21.51
CA TYR A 116 27.39 4.17 20.85
C TYR A 116 26.12 4.92 21.22
N MET A 117 26.30 6.10 21.85
CA MET A 117 25.24 6.99 22.31
C MET A 117 25.50 8.42 21.86
N GLN A 118 24.61 9.36 22.19
CA GLN A 118 24.85 10.78 21.88
C GLN A 118 25.98 11.38 22.74
N GLN A 119 26.18 10.86 23.95
CA GLN A 119 27.26 11.23 24.87
C GLN A 119 27.64 10.05 25.75
N HIS A 120 28.73 10.18 26.50
CA HIS A 120 29.10 9.24 27.55
C HIS A 120 28.18 9.39 28.76
N TRP A 121 27.84 8.26 29.40
CA TRP A 121 27.06 8.20 30.63
C TRP A 121 27.77 7.33 31.67
N ASP A 122 28.03 7.86 32.86
CA ASP A 122 28.69 7.11 33.96
C ASP A 122 27.91 5.85 34.34
N ALA A 123 26.57 5.90 34.26
CA ALA A 123 25.71 4.74 34.48
C ALA A 123 25.86 3.62 33.44
N ILE A 124 26.53 3.91 32.31
CA ILE A 124 26.84 2.97 31.23
C ILE A 124 28.32 3.11 30.91
N PRO A 125 29.22 2.50 31.70
CA PRO A 125 30.67 2.75 31.61
C PRO A 125 31.28 2.51 30.22
N GLN A 126 30.72 1.60 29.42
CA GLN A 126 31.15 1.31 28.05
C GLN A 126 30.47 2.21 26.99
N SER A 127 29.72 3.24 27.41
CA SER A 127 29.12 4.18 26.46
C SER A 127 30.18 5.05 25.80
N ILE A 128 30.07 5.20 24.49
CA ILE A 128 30.98 5.97 23.62
C ILE A 128 30.16 7.00 22.86
N PRO A 129 30.55 8.29 22.88
CA PRO A 129 29.92 9.28 22.02
C PRO A 129 30.02 8.89 20.54
N TYR A 130 28.88 8.86 19.86
CA TYR A 130 28.86 8.66 18.41
C TYR A 130 29.57 9.83 17.72
N PRO A 131 30.50 9.62 16.77
CA PRO A 131 31.30 10.68 16.15
C PRO A 131 30.48 11.48 15.12
N LEU A 132 29.39 12.11 15.56
CA LEU A 132 28.40 12.77 14.71
C LEU A 132 28.99 13.85 13.81
N GLU A 133 29.90 14.69 14.33
CA GLU A 133 30.50 15.79 13.56
C GLU A 133 31.38 15.27 12.43
N GLU A 134 32.19 14.25 12.68
CA GLU A 134 33.02 13.63 11.66
C GLU A 134 32.15 12.98 10.57
N ILE A 135 31.16 12.20 10.99
CA ILE A 135 30.25 11.49 10.09
C ILE A 135 29.45 12.47 9.23
N THR A 136 28.90 13.53 9.84
CA THR A 136 28.12 14.53 9.09
C THR A 136 28.98 15.39 8.15
N ARG A 137 30.25 15.63 8.49
CA ARG A 137 31.19 16.28 7.60
C ARG A 137 31.51 15.43 6.38
N LYS A 138 31.60 14.09 6.56
CA LYS A 138 31.97 13.15 5.50
C LYS A 138 30.79 12.81 4.58
N PHE A 139 29.58 12.68 5.12
CA PHE A 139 28.43 12.13 4.41
C PHE A 139 27.19 13.03 4.36
N GLY A 140 27.23 14.23 4.95
CA GLY A 140 26.05 15.09 5.09
C GLY A 140 25.19 14.73 6.29
N ARG A 141 23.99 15.36 6.39
CA ARG A 141 23.13 15.31 7.58
C ARG A 141 21.83 14.52 7.36
N TYR A 142 21.81 13.57 6.44
CA TYR A 142 20.60 12.84 6.09
C TYR A 142 20.45 11.55 6.91
N PHE A 143 20.11 11.68 8.19
CA PHE A 143 19.91 10.58 9.11
C PHE A 143 18.48 10.60 9.65
N THR A 144 17.72 9.52 9.45
CA THR A 144 16.32 9.40 9.90
C THR A 144 16.07 8.24 10.86
N ASN A 145 17.09 7.38 11.09
CA ASN A 145 16.98 6.22 11.99
C ASN A 145 18.38 5.72 12.41
N SER A 146 18.42 4.87 13.44
CA SER A 146 19.66 4.33 13.99
C SER A 146 20.47 3.52 12.97
N VAL A 147 19.81 2.81 12.05
CA VAL A 147 20.50 1.99 11.04
C VAL A 147 21.34 2.83 10.10
N SER A 148 20.85 4.00 9.68
CA SER A 148 21.60 4.91 8.81
C SER A 148 22.87 5.42 9.51
N PHE A 149 22.82 5.69 10.83
CA PHE A 149 24.01 6.01 11.61
C PHE A 149 25.02 4.86 11.66
N MET A 150 24.52 3.63 11.82
CA MET A 150 25.37 2.43 11.87
C MET A 150 26.05 2.19 10.53
N ILE A 151 25.34 2.28 9.40
CA ILE A 151 25.92 2.11 8.06
C ILE A 151 27.00 3.18 7.81
N ALA A 152 26.70 4.45 8.10
CA ALA A 152 27.64 5.54 7.91
C ALA A 152 28.93 5.34 8.73
N LEU A 153 28.81 4.91 10.00
CA LEU A 153 29.96 4.60 10.85
C LEU A 153 30.75 3.40 10.31
N ALA A 154 30.10 2.35 9.84
CA ALA A 154 30.77 1.20 9.24
C ALA A 154 31.61 1.60 8.00
N ILE A 155 31.04 2.44 7.13
CA ILE A 155 31.79 3.00 5.98
C ILE A 155 33.00 3.82 6.46
N ALA A 156 32.79 4.68 7.46
CA ALA A 156 33.86 5.55 7.99
C ALA A 156 34.99 4.74 8.65
N GLN A 157 34.66 3.63 9.32
CA GLN A 157 35.64 2.72 9.96
C GLN A 157 36.32 1.74 8.98
N GLY A 158 36.00 1.82 7.68
CA GLY A 158 36.66 1.05 6.63
C GLY A 158 36.21 -0.40 6.51
N TYR A 159 35.00 -0.73 6.94
CA TYR A 159 34.41 -2.04 6.67
C TYR A 159 34.23 -2.25 5.16
N ARG A 160 34.53 -3.46 4.67
CA ARG A 160 34.46 -3.82 3.25
C ARG A 160 33.28 -4.74 2.93
N GLU A 161 32.64 -5.31 3.96
CA GLU A 161 31.38 -6.02 3.83
C GLU A 161 30.42 -5.52 4.91
N ILE A 162 29.22 -5.14 4.51
CA ILE A 162 28.14 -4.66 5.40
C ILE A 162 26.91 -5.50 5.13
N GLY A 163 26.40 -6.21 6.14
CA GLY A 163 25.15 -6.94 6.09
C GLY A 163 24.07 -6.23 6.92
N CYS A 164 22.84 -6.10 6.39
CA CYS A 164 21.71 -5.54 7.12
C CYS A 164 20.68 -6.63 7.37
N TYR A 165 20.57 -7.09 8.62
CA TYR A 165 19.68 -8.16 9.07
C TYR A 165 18.68 -7.61 10.09
N GLY A 166 17.43 -8.05 10.05
CA GLY A 166 16.40 -7.47 10.91
C GLY A 166 16.08 -6.00 10.63
N VAL A 167 16.46 -5.53 9.44
CA VAL A 167 16.24 -4.18 8.91
C VAL A 167 15.42 -4.31 7.63
N ASP A 168 14.32 -5.05 7.72
CA ASP A 168 13.61 -5.50 6.51
C ASP A 168 12.94 -4.34 5.79
N MET A 169 12.64 -3.24 6.50
CA MET A 169 11.93 -2.05 5.95
C MET A 169 10.75 -2.46 5.08
N SER A 170 10.11 -3.59 5.49
CA SER A 170 9.13 -4.25 4.67
C SER A 170 7.79 -3.57 4.72
N ALA A 171 7.20 -3.50 3.56
CA ALA A 171 5.89 -3.00 3.28
C ALA A 171 4.78 -3.88 3.89
N ALA A 172 3.69 -3.26 4.31
CA ALA A 172 2.42 -3.92 4.56
C ALA A 172 1.81 -4.33 3.21
N CYS A 173 1.51 -5.63 3.01
CA CYS A 173 1.08 -6.14 1.71
C CYS A 173 -0.15 -7.03 1.87
N THR A 174 -0.93 -7.17 0.78
CA THR A 174 -2.08 -8.08 0.65
C THR A 174 -1.80 -9.13 -0.41
N ALA A 175 -2.52 -10.26 -0.39
CA ALA A 175 -2.46 -11.22 -1.48
C ALA A 175 -2.89 -10.59 -2.82
N PRO A 176 -2.43 -11.13 -3.96
CA PRO A 176 -2.71 -10.57 -5.28
C PRO A 176 -4.20 -10.47 -5.64
N ASP A 177 -5.00 -11.38 -5.12
CA ASP A 177 -6.44 -11.51 -5.39
C ASP A 177 -7.33 -10.67 -4.48
N VAL A 178 -6.79 -10.04 -3.43
CA VAL A 178 -7.54 -9.14 -2.55
C VAL A 178 -8.17 -8.01 -3.34
N LYS A 179 -9.46 -7.82 -3.15
CA LYS A 179 -10.23 -6.79 -3.87
C LYS A 179 -9.99 -5.41 -3.25
N VAL A 180 -9.60 -4.44 -4.06
CA VAL A 180 -9.40 -3.03 -3.70
C VAL A 180 -10.44 -2.16 -4.40
N LEU A 181 -11.03 -1.20 -3.70
CA LEU A 181 -12.07 -0.32 -4.24
C LEU A 181 -11.44 0.85 -5.00
N ARG A 182 -11.70 0.93 -6.32
CA ARG A 182 -11.31 2.05 -7.16
C ARG A 182 -12.25 3.26 -6.99
N SER A 183 -11.78 4.44 -7.38
CA SER A 183 -12.57 5.68 -7.34
C SER A 183 -13.83 5.64 -8.22
N ASP A 184 -13.82 4.79 -9.26
CA ASP A 184 -14.98 4.52 -10.12
C ASP A 184 -15.95 3.47 -9.55
N LEU A 185 -15.81 3.11 -8.28
CA LEU A 185 -16.60 2.13 -7.53
C LEU A 185 -16.53 0.69 -8.05
N LYS A 186 -15.45 0.32 -8.75
CA LYS A 186 -15.16 -1.08 -9.08
C LYS A 186 -14.26 -1.70 -8.04
N TRP A 187 -14.61 -2.90 -7.60
CA TRP A 187 -13.70 -3.77 -6.89
C TRP A 187 -12.79 -4.46 -7.90
N VAL A 188 -11.50 -4.29 -7.74
CA VAL A 188 -10.49 -4.90 -8.61
C VAL A 188 -9.46 -5.64 -7.76
N ARG A 189 -8.83 -6.65 -8.35
CA ARG A 189 -7.73 -7.36 -7.68
C ARG A 189 -6.56 -6.41 -7.42
N ALA A 190 -5.88 -6.56 -6.30
CA ALA A 190 -4.72 -5.75 -5.96
C ALA A 190 -3.60 -5.83 -7.02
N ASP A 191 -3.40 -7.01 -7.63
CA ASP A 191 -2.38 -7.23 -8.67
C ASP A 191 -2.73 -6.63 -10.05
N SER A 192 -3.95 -6.17 -10.25
CA SER A 192 -4.38 -5.47 -11.47
C SER A 192 -4.20 -3.96 -11.42
N LEU A 193 -3.86 -3.40 -10.26
CA LEU A 193 -3.65 -1.97 -10.08
C LEU A 193 -2.29 -1.54 -10.64
N ASN A 194 -2.26 -0.32 -11.16
CA ASN A 194 -1.05 0.31 -11.69
C ASN A 194 -0.80 1.66 -11.01
N VAL A 195 0.45 2.12 -11.05
CA VAL A 195 0.79 3.48 -10.62
C VAL A 195 0.02 4.49 -11.45
N GLY A 196 -0.65 5.42 -10.78
CA GLY A 196 -1.54 6.42 -11.38
C GLY A 196 -3.02 6.03 -11.37
N ASP A 197 -3.38 4.78 -11.03
CA ASP A 197 -4.79 4.42 -10.80
C ASP A 197 -5.32 5.14 -9.57
N GLU A 198 -6.60 5.47 -9.60
CA GLU A 198 -7.28 6.09 -8.48
C GLU A 198 -8.10 5.05 -7.70
N VAL A 199 -7.91 5.04 -6.39
CA VAL A 199 -8.64 4.18 -5.44
C VAL A 199 -9.33 5.03 -4.38
N ILE A 200 -10.27 4.46 -3.67
CA ILE A 200 -10.87 5.12 -2.51
C ILE A 200 -9.99 4.86 -1.29
N GLY A 201 -9.53 5.96 -0.69
CA GLY A 201 -8.84 6.00 0.57
C GLY A 201 -9.54 6.88 1.60
N PHE A 202 -8.84 7.24 2.65
CA PHE A 202 -9.32 8.12 3.72
C PHE A 202 -8.13 8.76 4.46
N ASP A 203 -8.40 9.76 5.29
CA ASP A 203 -7.35 10.39 6.07
C ASP A 203 -6.66 9.37 7.00
N GLU A 204 -5.33 9.27 6.94
CA GLU A 204 -4.53 8.36 7.77
C GLU A 204 -4.69 8.66 9.26
N THR A 205 -4.67 9.95 9.60
CA THR A 205 -4.87 10.45 10.96
C THR A 205 -6.16 11.25 11.05
N PRO A 206 -6.88 11.20 12.18
CA PRO A 206 -8.04 12.05 12.36
C PRO A 206 -7.63 13.53 12.42
N ASP A 207 -8.55 14.41 12.00
CA ASP A 207 -8.41 15.85 12.15
C ASP A 207 -8.53 16.30 13.63
N GLU A 208 -8.45 17.60 13.88
CA GLU A 208 -8.59 18.17 15.24
C GLU A 208 -9.93 17.83 15.90
N ALA A 209 -10.98 17.63 15.10
CA ALA A 209 -12.30 17.20 15.57
C ALA A 209 -12.40 15.67 15.76
N LYS A 210 -11.29 14.94 15.65
CA LYS A 210 -11.17 13.47 15.75
C LYS A 210 -11.89 12.68 14.66
N PHE A 211 -12.11 13.29 13.49
CA PHE A 211 -12.75 12.65 12.34
C PHE A 211 -11.74 12.37 11.22
N ARG A 212 -11.93 11.25 10.51
CA ARG A 212 -11.31 10.97 9.22
C ARG A 212 -12.29 11.28 8.10
N ARG A 213 -11.80 11.61 6.93
CA ARG A 213 -12.63 11.87 5.74
C ARG A 213 -12.27 10.90 4.64
N TRP A 214 -13.24 10.57 3.81
CA TRP A 214 -13.02 9.88 2.57
C TRP A 214 -12.15 10.73 1.64
N ARG A 215 -11.31 10.06 0.84
CA ARG A 215 -10.42 10.69 -0.12
C ARG A 215 -10.34 9.84 -1.37
N THR A 216 -10.15 10.51 -2.51
CA THR A 216 -9.57 9.87 -3.68
C THR A 216 -8.07 9.74 -3.46
N ALA A 217 -7.54 8.55 -3.63
CA ALA A 217 -6.14 8.25 -3.42
C ALA A 217 -5.52 7.75 -4.72
N THR A 218 -4.41 8.35 -5.14
CA THR A 218 -3.66 7.88 -6.31
C THR A 218 -2.69 6.78 -5.90
N VAL A 219 -2.66 5.67 -6.62
CA VAL A 219 -1.66 4.61 -6.45
C VAL A 219 -0.29 5.16 -6.84
N THR A 220 0.62 5.25 -5.88
CA THR A 220 1.98 5.76 -6.07
C THR A 220 3.00 4.64 -6.26
N SER A 221 2.69 3.43 -5.77
CA SER A 221 3.51 2.23 -5.94
C SER A 221 2.64 0.99 -5.92
N CYS A 222 2.93 0.02 -6.77
CA CYS A 222 2.32 -1.31 -6.79
C CYS A 222 3.38 -2.33 -7.19
N ASN A 223 3.89 -3.09 -6.22
CA ASN A 223 5.00 -4.02 -6.46
C ASN A 223 4.69 -5.40 -5.87
N ARG A 224 5.26 -6.45 -6.50
CA ARG A 224 5.16 -7.82 -6.01
C ARG A 224 6.31 -8.14 -5.07
N PHE A 225 6.00 -8.82 -3.98
CA PHE A 225 6.97 -9.27 -2.97
C PHE A 225 6.66 -10.69 -2.53
N THR A 226 7.63 -11.36 -1.94
CA THR A 226 7.44 -12.60 -1.19
C THR A 226 7.67 -12.29 0.29
N LYS A 227 6.65 -12.45 1.13
CA LYS A 227 6.65 -12.05 2.53
C LYS A 227 6.10 -13.13 3.44
N PRO A 228 6.51 -13.12 4.73
CA PRO A 228 5.80 -13.86 5.78
C PRO A 228 4.34 -13.40 5.87
N CYS A 229 3.41 -14.34 5.75
CA CYS A 229 1.99 -14.06 5.63
C CYS A 229 1.18 -14.80 6.68
N TYR A 230 0.03 -14.23 6.96
CA TYR A 230 -1.04 -14.81 7.75
C TYR A 230 -2.28 -15.00 6.88
N ARG A 231 -2.93 -16.16 7.03
CA ARG A 231 -4.32 -16.36 6.62
C ARG A 231 -5.19 -15.88 7.75
N MET A 232 -6.06 -14.96 7.46
CA MET A 232 -6.97 -14.36 8.43
C MET A 232 -8.41 -14.69 8.04
N LYS A 233 -9.25 -15.02 9.04
CA LYS A 233 -10.67 -15.23 8.91
C LYS A 233 -11.43 -14.35 9.89
N LEU A 234 -12.47 -13.70 9.39
CA LEU A 234 -13.33 -12.80 10.15
C LEU A 234 -14.65 -13.46 10.51
N GLU A 235 -15.34 -12.93 11.54
CA GLU A 235 -16.64 -13.46 12.02
C GLU A 235 -17.76 -13.41 10.98
N ASP A 236 -17.64 -12.56 9.96
CA ASP A 236 -18.58 -12.45 8.82
C ASP A 236 -18.26 -13.41 7.67
N GLY A 237 -17.26 -14.28 7.83
CA GLY A 237 -16.83 -15.26 6.84
C GLY A 237 -15.80 -14.74 5.83
N THR A 238 -15.40 -13.47 5.88
CA THR A 238 -14.34 -12.94 5.03
C THR A 238 -13.02 -13.63 5.34
N GLU A 239 -12.34 -14.15 4.32
CA GLU A 239 -11.00 -14.73 4.41
C GLU A 239 -10.04 -14.02 3.48
N MET A 240 -8.80 -13.80 3.93
CA MET A 240 -7.75 -13.20 3.10
C MET A 240 -6.37 -13.54 3.60
N ILE A 241 -5.38 -13.44 2.71
CA ILE A 241 -3.97 -13.56 3.03
C ILE A 241 -3.32 -12.18 3.00
N VAL A 242 -2.61 -11.86 4.07
CA VAL A 242 -1.91 -10.58 4.21
C VAL A 242 -0.54 -10.79 4.84
N SER A 243 0.39 -9.87 4.58
CA SER A 243 1.70 -9.92 5.22
C SER A 243 1.60 -9.67 6.73
N ALA A 244 2.56 -10.17 7.49
CA ALA A 244 2.63 -10.02 8.95
C ALA A 244 2.49 -8.56 9.43
N ARG A 245 3.00 -7.62 8.66
CA ARG A 245 2.98 -6.19 8.99
C ARG A 245 1.83 -5.41 8.37
N HIS A 246 0.89 -6.06 7.68
CA HIS A 246 -0.26 -5.36 7.11
C HIS A 246 -1.04 -4.62 8.22
N GLY A 247 -1.28 -3.33 7.98
CA GLY A 247 -1.91 -2.44 8.96
C GLY A 247 -3.42 -2.36 8.79
N TRP A 248 -4.14 -2.70 9.85
CA TRP A 248 -5.59 -2.59 9.93
C TRP A 248 -6.02 -1.46 10.87
N LEU A 249 -7.03 -0.72 10.49
CA LEU A 249 -7.69 0.19 11.42
C LEU A 249 -8.57 -0.62 12.36
N THR A 250 -8.12 -0.77 13.61
CA THR A 250 -8.86 -1.49 14.65
C THR A 250 -9.61 -0.51 15.55
N ASN A 251 -10.73 -0.93 16.07
CA ASN A 251 -11.51 -0.18 17.05
C ASN A 251 -11.65 -0.99 18.33
N ALA A 252 -11.14 -0.45 19.41
CA ALA A 252 -11.37 -0.93 20.77
C ALA A 252 -11.99 0.22 21.58
N GLU A 253 -13.27 0.08 21.98
CA GLU A 253 -13.97 1.05 22.85
C GLU A 253 -13.93 2.50 22.31
N HIS A 254 -14.28 2.67 21.02
CA HIS A 254 -14.24 3.96 20.30
C HIS A 254 -12.84 4.55 20.08
N ASN A 255 -11.77 3.78 20.35
CA ASN A 255 -10.41 4.19 20.12
C ASN A 255 -9.85 3.51 18.86
N TYR A 256 -9.83 4.23 17.75
CA TYR A 256 -9.31 3.75 16.47
C TYR A 256 -7.79 3.80 16.45
N ARG A 257 -7.15 2.64 16.24
CA ARG A 257 -5.69 2.50 16.16
C ARG A 257 -5.28 1.63 14.97
N TRP A 258 -4.17 1.97 14.36
CA TRP A 258 -3.49 1.10 13.41
C TRP A 258 -2.81 -0.05 14.16
N ARG A 259 -3.04 -1.27 13.71
CA ARG A 259 -2.45 -2.47 14.28
C ARG A 259 -1.99 -3.40 13.17
N ALA A 260 -0.75 -3.93 13.26
CA ALA A 260 -0.22 -4.91 12.33
C ALA A 260 -0.88 -6.29 12.52
N GLN A 261 -0.98 -7.08 11.44
CA GLN A 261 -1.59 -8.40 11.45
C GLN A 261 -0.96 -9.34 12.49
N GLU A 262 0.36 -9.35 12.59
CA GLU A 262 1.10 -10.17 13.55
C GLU A 262 0.76 -9.88 15.03
N ASN A 263 0.19 -8.71 15.31
CA ASN A 263 -0.20 -8.25 16.64
C ASN A 263 -1.71 -8.37 16.88
N MET A 264 -2.44 -9.10 16.03
CA MET A 264 -3.87 -9.30 16.21
C MET A 264 -4.16 -10.40 17.23
N ILE A 265 -5.13 -10.13 18.08
CA ILE A 265 -5.58 -11.04 19.13
C ILE A 265 -6.77 -11.83 18.59
N THR A 266 -6.69 -13.17 18.69
CA THR A 266 -7.78 -14.09 18.33
C THR A 266 -8.47 -14.63 19.58
N PRO A 267 -9.66 -15.22 19.50
CA PRO A 267 -10.42 -15.74 20.64
C PRO A 267 -9.72 -16.85 21.44
N HIS A 268 -8.69 -17.47 20.88
CA HIS A 268 -7.93 -18.56 21.52
C HIS A 268 -6.95 -18.08 22.62
N HIS A 269 -6.69 -16.79 22.70
CA HIS A 269 -5.93 -16.20 23.81
C HIS A 269 -6.86 -16.00 25.02
N ARG A 270 -6.66 -16.74 26.07
CA ARG A 270 -7.54 -16.95 27.23
C ARG A 270 -8.01 -15.71 28.01
N THR A 271 -7.49 -14.52 27.74
CA THR A 271 -7.72 -13.33 28.58
C THR A 271 -8.15 -12.08 27.81
N ASP A 272 -8.00 -12.05 26.48
CA ASP A 272 -8.19 -10.82 25.71
C ASP A 272 -9.36 -10.94 24.72
N ARG A 273 -10.11 -9.85 24.62
CA ARG A 273 -11.15 -9.73 23.57
C ARG A 273 -10.49 -9.77 22.19
N PRO A 274 -11.08 -10.47 21.21
CA PRO A 274 -10.53 -10.53 19.86
C PRO A 274 -10.40 -9.13 19.27
N SER A 275 -9.34 -8.93 18.47
CA SER A 275 -9.17 -7.69 17.71
C SER A 275 -10.31 -7.53 16.71
N ARG A 276 -10.85 -6.32 16.63
CA ARG A 276 -11.93 -5.97 15.69
C ARG A 276 -11.43 -4.95 14.67
N ILE A 277 -11.59 -5.28 13.40
CA ILE A 277 -11.19 -4.43 12.26
C ILE A 277 -12.38 -3.59 11.81
N SER A 278 -12.14 -2.36 11.43
CA SER A 278 -13.15 -1.46 10.89
C SER A 278 -13.56 -1.89 9.48
N ARG A 279 -14.78 -2.43 9.33
CA ARG A 279 -15.45 -2.62 8.06
C ARG A 279 -16.16 -1.33 7.67
N VAL A 280 -15.90 -0.85 6.48
CA VAL A 280 -16.42 0.42 5.97
C VAL A 280 -17.55 0.19 4.98
N LEU A 281 -17.38 -0.82 4.15
CA LEU A 281 -18.29 -1.20 3.08
C LEU A 281 -18.37 -2.73 3.00
N ASP A 282 -19.48 -3.25 2.47
CA ASP A 282 -19.49 -4.59 1.93
C ASP A 282 -18.92 -4.57 0.51
N THR A 283 -18.32 -5.65 0.07
CA THR A 283 -17.96 -5.82 -1.33
C THR A 283 -19.21 -6.08 -2.17
N TRP A 284 -19.18 -5.65 -3.41
CA TRP A 284 -20.22 -5.93 -4.40
C TRP A 284 -19.60 -6.33 -5.72
N ASP A 285 -20.31 -7.12 -6.49
CA ASP A 285 -19.97 -7.39 -7.87
C ASP A 285 -20.77 -6.48 -8.81
N HIS A 286 -20.24 -6.23 -9.99
CA HIS A 286 -20.99 -5.58 -11.04
C HIS A 286 -22.16 -6.48 -11.46
N ASP A 287 -23.35 -5.92 -11.47
CA ASP A 287 -24.55 -6.60 -11.95
C ASP A 287 -24.77 -6.25 -13.42
N ASP A 288 -24.52 -7.18 -14.31
CA ASP A 288 -24.70 -7.05 -15.77
C ASP A 288 -26.03 -7.62 -16.29
N SER A 289 -26.95 -7.92 -15.37
CA SER A 289 -28.27 -8.42 -15.70
C SER A 289 -29.15 -7.39 -16.42
N TRP A 290 -30.20 -7.86 -17.06
CA TRP A 290 -31.22 -6.99 -17.67
C TRP A 290 -31.81 -6.02 -16.65
N GLU A 291 -32.11 -6.50 -15.43
CA GLU A 291 -32.67 -5.68 -14.36
C GLU A 291 -31.73 -4.55 -13.94
N ALA A 292 -30.43 -4.83 -13.84
CA ALA A 292 -29.44 -3.79 -13.53
C ALA A 292 -29.34 -2.75 -14.65
N GLY A 293 -29.35 -3.19 -15.91
CA GLY A 293 -29.40 -2.30 -17.07
C GLY A 293 -30.66 -1.42 -17.08
N TYR A 294 -31.81 -1.98 -16.72
CA TYR A 294 -33.06 -1.24 -16.59
C TYR A 294 -32.99 -0.16 -15.50
N LEU A 295 -32.48 -0.52 -14.31
CA LEU A 295 -32.26 0.44 -13.22
C LEU A 295 -31.24 1.53 -13.62
N ALA A 296 -30.15 1.15 -14.25
CA ALA A 296 -29.13 2.10 -14.71
C ALA A 296 -29.74 3.14 -15.66
N ALA A 297 -30.51 2.69 -16.65
CA ALA A 297 -31.18 3.58 -17.61
C ALA A 297 -32.23 4.47 -16.94
N ALA A 298 -33.05 3.92 -16.04
CA ALA A 298 -34.06 4.70 -15.33
C ALA A 298 -33.43 5.78 -14.43
N PHE A 299 -32.38 5.41 -13.69
CA PHE A 299 -31.67 6.39 -12.84
C PHE A 299 -30.83 7.38 -13.65
N ASP A 300 -30.35 7.02 -14.81
CA ASP A 300 -29.69 7.98 -15.71
C ASP A 300 -30.68 8.95 -16.36
N GLY A 301 -31.90 8.51 -16.69
CA GLY A 301 -32.95 9.40 -17.19
C GLY A 301 -33.47 10.36 -16.11
N GLU A 302 -34.12 9.81 -15.10
CA GLU A 302 -34.92 10.53 -14.11
C GLU A 302 -34.29 10.57 -12.70
N GLY A 303 -33.09 10.00 -12.53
CA GLY A 303 -32.41 9.98 -11.24
C GLY A 303 -31.55 11.19 -10.97
N HIS A 304 -31.20 11.35 -9.71
CA HIS A 304 -30.31 12.39 -9.25
C HIS A 304 -29.30 11.86 -8.22
N ILE A 305 -28.15 12.52 -8.15
CA ILE A 305 -27.17 12.40 -7.07
C ILE A 305 -26.94 13.78 -6.47
N SER A 306 -26.86 13.86 -5.16
CA SER A 306 -26.55 15.09 -4.45
C SER A 306 -25.48 14.83 -3.40
N GLN A 307 -24.47 15.67 -3.36
CA GLN A 307 -23.36 15.67 -2.43
C GLN A 307 -23.25 17.05 -1.77
N ALA A 308 -24.32 17.54 -1.18
CA ALA A 308 -24.35 18.84 -0.53
C ALA A 308 -23.70 18.79 0.87
N PRO A 309 -22.98 19.85 1.28
CA PRO A 309 -22.62 20.00 2.68
C PRO A 309 -23.90 20.10 3.52
N ARG A 310 -23.98 19.36 4.62
CA ARG A 310 -25.06 19.54 5.57
C ARG A 310 -24.89 20.91 6.25
N ASN A 311 -26.01 21.60 6.47
CA ASN A 311 -26.02 22.94 7.11
C ASN A 311 -25.18 22.92 8.40
N PRO A 312 -24.05 23.68 8.47
CA PRO A 312 -23.12 23.68 9.61
C PRO A 312 -23.75 24.24 10.89
N GLU A 313 -24.78 25.08 10.77
CA GLU A 313 -25.49 25.63 11.94
C GLU A 313 -26.35 24.59 12.66
N LYS A 314 -26.86 23.61 11.90
CA LYS A 314 -27.73 22.56 12.43
C LYS A 314 -26.97 21.31 12.85
N TYR A 315 -25.79 21.05 12.27
CA TYR A 315 -24.99 19.85 12.51
C TYR A 315 -23.55 20.25 12.85
N LYS A 316 -23.10 19.94 14.05
CA LYS A 316 -21.74 20.24 14.58
C LYS A 316 -20.58 19.62 13.79
N SER A 317 -20.85 18.83 12.75
CA SER A 317 -19.84 18.20 11.92
C SER A 317 -20.04 18.54 10.45
N TYR A 318 -18.96 18.85 9.73
CA TYR A 318 -18.90 19.00 8.26
C TYR A 318 -19.15 17.65 7.56
N THR A 319 -20.37 17.14 7.62
CA THR A 319 -20.71 15.91 6.93
C THR A 319 -21.38 16.27 5.60
N HIS A 320 -20.74 15.92 4.51
CA HIS A 320 -21.41 15.90 3.21
C HIS A 320 -22.42 14.75 3.21
N GLY A 321 -23.67 15.08 2.90
CA GLY A 321 -24.68 14.05 2.70
C GLY A 321 -24.58 13.52 1.26
N LEU A 322 -24.39 12.22 1.08
CA LEU A 322 -24.59 11.56 -0.19
C LEU A 322 -26.04 11.09 -0.27
N VAL A 323 -26.73 11.48 -1.33
CA VAL A 323 -28.12 11.10 -1.61
C VAL A 323 -28.22 10.73 -3.07
N THR A 324 -28.86 9.61 -3.38
CA THR A 324 -29.30 9.28 -4.73
C THR A 324 -30.76 8.88 -4.72
N GLY A 325 -31.45 9.19 -5.77
CA GLY A 325 -32.87 8.91 -5.90
C GLY A 325 -33.34 8.99 -7.34
N TYR A 326 -34.61 8.68 -7.51
CA TYR A 326 -35.31 8.60 -8.78
C TYR A 326 -36.70 9.20 -8.59
N ALA A 327 -37.18 9.97 -9.56
CA ALA A 327 -38.50 10.59 -9.49
C ALA A 327 -39.28 10.31 -10.77
N GLN A 328 -40.51 9.80 -10.65
CA GLN A 328 -41.36 9.47 -11.79
C GLN A 328 -42.83 9.51 -11.38
N LYS A 329 -43.72 9.88 -12.32
CA LYS A 329 -45.17 9.68 -12.14
C LYS A 329 -45.49 8.19 -12.07
N PRO A 330 -46.59 7.81 -11.38
CA PRO A 330 -47.04 6.43 -11.37
C PRO A 330 -47.31 5.92 -12.79
N ASN A 331 -46.52 4.94 -13.20
CA ASN A 331 -46.64 4.28 -14.50
C ASN A 331 -45.92 2.92 -14.45
N GLU A 332 -45.99 2.12 -15.50
CA GLU A 332 -45.34 0.82 -15.60
C GLU A 332 -43.83 0.87 -15.35
N LEU A 333 -43.15 1.96 -15.78
CA LEU A 333 -41.73 2.17 -15.56
C LEU A 333 -41.42 2.31 -14.07
N SER A 334 -42.15 3.14 -13.33
CA SER A 334 -41.96 3.34 -11.89
C SER A 334 -42.27 2.06 -11.07
N GLU A 335 -43.24 1.28 -11.49
CA GLU A 335 -43.62 -0.01 -10.86
C GLU A 335 -42.52 -1.08 -11.11
N THR A 336 -41.97 -1.08 -12.32
CA THR A 336 -40.87 -1.98 -12.67
C THR A 336 -39.62 -1.63 -11.90
N VAL A 337 -39.26 -0.34 -11.77
CA VAL A 337 -38.12 0.14 -10.96
C VAL A 337 -38.28 -0.30 -9.51
N ASP A 338 -39.45 -0.09 -8.91
CA ASP A 338 -39.73 -0.46 -7.52
C ASP A 338 -39.57 -1.98 -7.30
N ARG A 339 -40.16 -2.79 -8.17
CA ARG A 339 -40.03 -4.26 -8.13
C ARG A 339 -38.58 -4.72 -8.25
N ILE A 340 -37.78 -4.13 -9.15
CA ILE A 340 -36.39 -4.52 -9.34
C ILE A 340 -35.54 -4.09 -8.14
N LEU A 341 -35.74 -2.88 -7.60
CA LEU A 341 -35.02 -2.42 -6.40
C LEU A 341 -35.24 -3.38 -5.23
N GLN A 342 -36.51 -3.80 -4.99
CA GLN A 342 -36.85 -4.77 -3.94
C GLN A 342 -36.19 -6.13 -4.21
N LYS A 343 -36.28 -6.65 -5.44
CA LYS A 343 -35.69 -7.93 -5.84
C LYS A 343 -34.14 -7.92 -5.65
N ARG A 344 -33.47 -6.79 -5.86
CA ARG A 344 -32.03 -6.62 -5.69
C ARG A 344 -31.62 -6.23 -4.26
N GLY A 345 -32.58 -6.19 -3.34
CA GLY A 345 -32.32 -5.88 -1.93
C GLY A 345 -31.93 -4.45 -1.67
N PHE A 346 -32.34 -3.50 -2.55
CA PHE A 346 -32.16 -2.07 -2.28
C PHE A 346 -33.38 -1.52 -1.56
N SER A 347 -33.21 -1.07 -0.34
CA SER A 347 -34.26 -0.39 0.41
C SER A 347 -34.42 1.04 -0.09
N CYS A 348 -35.65 1.44 -0.39
CA CYS A 348 -35.96 2.80 -0.81
C CYS A 348 -37.05 3.41 0.08
N ARG A 349 -36.90 4.70 0.37
CA ARG A 349 -37.98 5.51 0.88
C ARG A 349 -38.69 6.19 -0.29
N MET A 350 -40.00 5.95 -0.41
CA MET A 350 -40.86 6.61 -1.39
C MET A 350 -41.68 7.70 -0.71
N ASN A 351 -41.71 8.88 -1.31
CA ASN A 351 -42.63 9.97 -0.97
C ASN A 351 -43.41 10.34 -2.24
N VAL A 352 -44.68 10.69 -2.09
CA VAL A 352 -45.52 11.20 -3.17
C VAL A 352 -45.61 12.72 -3.02
N GLU A 353 -45.39 13.44 -4.09
CA GLU A 353 -45.53 14.89 -4.14
C GLU A 353 -46.99 15.23 -4.35
N GLU A 354 -47.61 15.97 -3.43
CA GLU A 354 -49.07 16.20 -3.38
C GLU A 354 -49.58 16.91 -4.65
N ASP A 355 -48.85 17.90 -5.13
CA ASP A 355 -49.27 18.74 -6.26
C ASP A 355 -49.19 18.05 -7.63
N SER A 356 -48.21 17.17 -7.82
CA SER A 356 -47.89 16.54 -9.12
C SER A 356 -48.24 15.06 -9.18
N GLY A 357 -48.44 14.43 -8.04
CA GLY A 357 -48.55 12.97 -7.90
C GLY A 357 -47.25 12.23 -8.18
N THR A 358 -46.12 12.91 -8.31
CA THR A 358 -44.83 12.31 -8.61
C THR A 358 -44.33 11.50 -7.44
N ARG A 359 -43.92 10.25 -7.69
CA ARG A 359 -43.24 9.40 -6.72
C ARG A 359 -41.76 9.71 -6.70
N LYS A 360 -41.24 10.09 -5.54
CA LYS A 360 -39.82 10.34 -5.31
C LYS A 360 -39.22 9.21 -4.48
N TYR A 361 -38.37 8.43 -5.08
CA TYR A 361 -37.64 7.33 -4.46
C TYR A 361 -36.26 7.80 -4.00
N ARG A 362 -35.85 7.41 -2.81
CA ARG A 362 -34.50 7.65 -2.28
C ARG A 362 -33.94 6.36 -1.74
N ILE A 363 -32.72 6.02 -2.16
CA ILE A 363 -32.01 4.86 -1.63
C ILE A 363 -31.73 5.08 -0.14
N ASN A 364 -32.14 4.14 0.70
CA ASN A 364 -31.90 4.11 2.14
C ASN A 364 -30.59 3.40 2.47
N GLY A 365 -30.22 3.37 3.78
CA GLY A 365 -29.00 2.68 4.24
C GLY A 365 -27.74 3.55 4.25
N GLY A 366 -27.93 4.85 3.97
CA GLY A 366 -26.84 5.82 4.06
C GLY A 366 -25.80 5.69 2.95
N LYS A 367 -24.61 6.19 3.24
CA LYS A 367 -23.52 6.31 2.24
C LYS A 367 -23.06 4.96 1.70
N SER A 368 -22.89 3.98 2.55
CA SER A 368 -22.47 2.63 2.19
C SER A 368 -23.40 1.99 1.16
N GLU A 369 -24.71 2.07 1.39
CA GLU A 369 -25.71 1.49 0.50
C GLU A 369 -25.81 2.24 -0.83
N ILE A 370 -25.67 3.57 -0.80
CA ILE A 370 -25.66 4.37 -2.02
C ILE A 370 -24.42 4.05 -2.87
N LEU A 371 -23.26 3.88 -2.26
CA LEU A 371 -22.05 3.47 -2.97
C LEU A 371 -22.19 2.04 -3.54
N ARG A 372 -22.81 1.12 -2.80
CA ARG A 372 -23.14 -0.23 -3.29
C ARG A 372 -24.07 -0.16 -4.50
N PHE A 373 -25.14 0.62 -4.43
CA PHE A 373 -26.07 0.83 -5.55
C PHE A 373 -25.34 1.37 -6.79
N LEU A 374 -24.61 2.47 -6.62
CA LEU A 374 -23.88 3.10 -7.73
C LEU A 374 -22.80 2.17 -8.31
N GLY A 375 -22.12 1.40 -7.47
CA GLY A 375 -21.03 0.51 -7.88
C GLY A 375 -21.53 -0.77 -8.55
N SER A 376 -22.64 -1.35 -8.11
CA SER A 376 -23.21 -2.57 -8.69
C SER A 376 -24.06 -2.30 -9.93
N ILE A 377 -24.93 -1.29 -9.91
CA ILE A 377 -25.84 -0.95 -11.01
C ILE A 377 -25.19 -0.08 -12.08
N ARG A 378 -24.26 0.78 -11.69
CA ARG A 378 -23.41 1.61 -12.57
C ARG A 378 -24.15 2.53 -13.56
N PRO A 379 -25.10 3.38 -13.13
CA PRO A 379 -25.69 4.39 -14.00
C PRO A 379 -24.62 5.40 -14.44
N PRO A 380 -24.26 5.46 -15.75
CA PRO A 380 -23.08 6.22 -16.21
C PRO A 380 -23.13 7.70 -15.90
N ARG A 381 -24.30 8.35 -16.10
CA ARG A 381 -24.48 9.77 -15.84
C ARG A 381 -24.36 10.11 -14.36
N LEU A 382 -24.90 9.27 -13.48
CA LEU A 382 -24.80 9.50 -12.03
C LEU A 382 -23.39 9.24 -11.53
N LEU A 383 -22.72 8.18 -12.01
CA LEU A 383 -21.31 7.91 -11.69
C LEU A 383 -20.40 9.07 -12.12
N GLY A 384 -20.63 9.65 -13.31
CA GLY A 384 -19.85 10.81 -13.78
C GLY A 384 -20.02 12.07 -12.93
N LYS A 385 -21.07 12.13 -12.09
CA LYS A 385 -21.32 13.22 -11.13
C LYS A 385 -20.80 12.93 -9.72
N LEU A 386 -20.43 11.68 -9.43
CA LEU A 386 -19.91 11.32 -8.12
C LEU A 386 -18.50 11.90 -7.94
N ASN A 387 -18.31 12.66 -6.86
CA ASN A 387 -17.00 13.10 -6.44
C ASN A 387 -16.62 12.40 -5.12
N THR A 388 -15.62 11.53 -5.19
CA THR A 388 -15.17 10.73 -4.05
C THR A 388 -14.42 11.54 -2.99
N ASP A 389 -13.87 12.72 -3.33
CA ASP A 389 -13.22 13.61 -2.37
C ASP A 389 -14.18 14.32 -1.42
N ILE A 390 -15.46 14.44 -1.81
CA ILE A 390 -16.48 15.07 -1.00
C ILE A 390 -17.51 14.10 -0.42
N LEU A 391 -17.13 12.84 -0.25
CA LEU A 391 -17.97 11.86 0.47
C LEU A 391 -18.13 12.20 1.97
N GLY A 392 -17.32 13.12 2.50
CA GLY A 392 -17.41 13.62 3.86
C GLY A 392 -16.76 12.67 4.88
N GLN A 393 -17.37 12.58 6.08
CA GLN A 393 -16.80 11.81 7.17
C GLN A 393 -16.72 10.31 6.85
N PHE A 394 -15.54 9.73 7.13
CA PHE A 394 -15.29 8.29 7.10
C PHE A 394 -15.81 7.68 8.42
N ILE A 395 -16.75 6.77 8.30
CA ILE A 395 -17.37 6.08 9.45
C ILE A 395 -17.36 4.60 9.13
N SER A 396 -16.92 3.78 10.09
CA SER A 396 -17.07 2.33 9.99
C SER A 396 -18.55 1.96 9.93
N LYS A 397 -18.92 1.04 9.05
CA LYS A 397 -20.23 0.42 9.05
C LYS A 397 -20.39 -0.45 10.30
N GLU A 398 -19.34 -1.23 10.59
CA GLU A 398 -19.26 -2.12 11.75
C GLU A 398 -17.79 -2.43 12.08
N ASN A 399 -17.57 -3.12 13.19
CA ASN A 399 -16.25 -3.63 13.56
C ASN A 399 -16.31 -5.15 13.62
N VAL A 400 -15.59 -5.83 12.75
CA VAL A 400 -15.62 -7.27 12.55
C VAL A 400 -14.49 -7.94 13.31
N ALA A 401 -14.78 -8.97 14.11
CA ALA A 401 -13.78 -9.67 14.90
C ALA A 401 -12.95 -10.62 14.03
N ILE A 402 -11.66 -10.71 14.33
CA ILE A 402 -10.80 -11.77 13.81
C ILE A 402 -11.06 -13.02 14.63
N ILE A 403 -11.57 -14.08 13.97
CA ILE A 403 -11.80 -15.37 14.62
C ILE A 403 -10.63 -16.33 14.46
N GLU A 404 -9.83 -16.16 13.41
CA GLU A 404 -8.66 -16.99 13.12
C GLU A 404 -7.55 -16.16 12.48
N SER A 405 -6.31 -16.43 12.85
CA SER A 405 -5.12 -15.81 12.27
C SER A 405 -3.98 -16.84 12.33
N GLU A 406 -3.71 -17.47 11.19
CA GLU A 406 -2.74 -18.53 11.03
C GLU A 406 -1.52 -18.04 10.26
N PHE A 407 -0.31 -18.25 10.80
CA PHE A 407 0.93 -18.03 10.07
C PHE A 407 1.14 -19.14 9.03
N ILE A 408 1.21 -18.75 7.76
CA ILE A 408 1.28 -19.71 6.63
C ILE A 408 2.63 -19.69 5.89
N GLY A 409 3.65 -19.01 6.44
CA GLY A 409 4.96 -18.88 5.80
C GLY A 409 5.02 -17.78 4.74
N ASN A 410 5.95 -17.93 3.80
CA ASN A 410 6.19 -16.92 2.77
C ASN A 410 5.25 -17.13 1.57
N HIS A 411 4.52 -16.07 1.21
CA HIS A 411 3.62 -16.04 0.03
C HIS A 411 3.87 -14.79 -0.81
N GLU A 412 3.49 -14.88 -2.10
CA GLU A 412 3.46 -13.71 -2.98
C GLU A 412 2.39 -12.73 -2.52
N VAL A 413 2.75 -11.46 -2.44
CA VAL A 413 1.87 -10.37 -2.01
C VAL A 413 2.14 -9.10 -2.83
N ILE A 414 1.15 -8.23 -2.84
CA ILE A 414 1.21 -6.92 -3.48
C ILE A 414 1.40 -5.84 -2.41
N GLY A 415 2.48 -5.09 -2.54
CA GLY A 415 2.72 -3.86 -1.78
C GLY A 415 2.09 -2.68 -2.50
N LEU A 416 0.98 -2.20 -1.99
CA LEU A 416 0.24 -1.07 -2.52
C LEU A 416 0.53 0.18 -1.72
N GLU A 417 1.00 1.25 -2.38
CA GLU A 417 1.11 2.58 -1.80
C GLU A 417 0.15 3.54 -2.49
N THR A 418 -0.48 4.39 -1.70
CA THR A 418 -1.40 5.42 -2.18
C THR A 418 -1.04 6.78 -1.59
N SER A 419 -1.45 7.85 -2.25
CA SER A 419 -1.17 9.22 -1.82
C SER A 419 -1.72 9.57 -0.44
N THR A 420 -2.76 8.88 0.03
CA THR A 420 -3.37 9.06 1.35
C THR A 420 -2.81 8.12 2.41
N LYS A 421 -1.94 7.17 2.03
CA LYS A 421 -1.45 6.06 2.84
C LYS A 421 -2.52 5.07 3.31
N THR A 422 -3.70 5.13 2.74
CA THR A 422 -4.85 4.30 3.10
C THR A 422 -5.61 3.86 1.86
N PHE A 423 -6.28 2.73 1.93
CA PHE A 423 -7.19 2.21 0.90
C PHE A 423 -8.22 1.27 1.54
N ILE A 424 -9.19 0.83 0.75
CA ILE A 424 -10.20 -0.12 1.19
C ILE A 424 -9.91 -1.48 0.55
N ALA A 425 -9.59 -2.48 1.37
CA ALA A 425 -9.34 -3.86 0.95
C ALA A 425 -10.46 -4.79 1.49
N GLU A 426 -11.15 -5.52 0.63
CA GLU A 426 -12.28 -6.39 0.99
C GLU A 426 -13.31 -5.70 1.90
N GLY A 427 -13.53 -4.40 1.70
CA GLY A 427 -14.41 -3.58 2.52
C GLY A 427 -13.81 -3.12 3.86
N LEU A 428 -12.57 -3.47 4.16
CA LEU A 428 -11.89 -3.16 5.42
C LEU A 428 -10.97 -1.94 5.26
N ALA A 429 -10.83 -1.18 6.33
CA ALA A 429 -9.94 -0.03 6.39
C ALA A 429 -8.47 -0.47 6.51
N SER A 430 -7.72 -0.33 5.43
CA SER A 430 -6.34 -0.78 5.26
C SER A 430 -5.35 0.38 5.22
N HIS A 431 -4.17 0.15 5.78
CA HIS A 431 -3.03 1.05 5.67
C HIS A 431 -2.09 0.61 4.56
N ASN A 432 -1.46 1.58 3.92
CA ASN A 432 -0.42 1.34 2.92
C ASN A 432 0.75 0.52 3.47
N SER A 433 1.50 0.02 2.52
CA SER A 433 2.91 -0.32 2.68
C SER A 433 3.69 0.92 3.12
N GLU A 434 3.85 1.16 4.40
CA GLU A 434 4.63 2.31 4.85
C GLU A 434 6.13 2.02 4.70
N TYR A 435 6.71 2.55 3.63
CA TYR A 435 8.13 2.88 3.63
C TYR A 435 8.28 4.19 4.39
N GLY A 436 8.31 4.15 5.70
CA GLY A 436 8.51 5.36 6.51
C GLY A 436 9.78 6.13 6.07
N PRO A 437 10.00 7.38 6.52
CA PRO A 437 11.15 8.20 6.17
C PRO A 437 12.49 7.54 6.48
N GLN A 438 12.46 6.38 7.12
CA GLN A 438 13.61 5.59 7.54
C GLN A 438 14.30 4.86 6.37
N ARG A 439 13.55 4.34 5.41
CA ARG A 439 14.12 3.59 4.28
C ARG A 439 15.03 4.44 3.38
N PRO A 440 14.63 5.63 2.92
CA PRO A 440 15.48 6.43 2.04
C PRO A 440 16.85 6.75 2.61
N SER A 441 16.99 7.02 3.92
CA SER A 441 18.29 7.27 4.52
C SER A 441 19.15 6.01 4.60
N CYS A 442 18.58 4.85 4.87
CA CYS A 442 19.30 3.58 4.81
C CYS A 442 19.79 3.29 3.38
N GLU A 443 18.92 3.44 2.38
CA GLU A 443 19.25 3.21 0.97
C GLU A 443 20.30 4.22 0.46
N TYR A 444 20.25 5.47 0.91
CA TYR A 444 21.29 6.46 0.62
C TYR A 444 22.68 5.97 1.08
N PHE A 445 22.82 5.56 2.34
CA PHE A 445 24.11 5.09 2.85
C PHE A 445 24.54 3.74 2.27
N LEU A 446 23.61 2.83 2.01
CA LEU A 446 23.91 1.59 1.29
C LEU A 446 24.34 1.86 -0.14
N GLY A 447 23.75 2.85 -0.82
CA GLY A 447 24.18 3.32 -2.13
C GLY A 447 25.59 3.90 -2.10
N VAL A 448 25.93 4.69 -1.08
CA VAL A 448 27.30 5.19 -0.85
C VAL A 448 28.27 4.03 -0.63
N ALA A 449 27.89 3.02 0.17
CA ALA A 449 28.72 1.83 0.40
C ALA A 449 29.02 1.09 -0.91
N VAL A 450 27.98 0.83 -1.72
CA VAL A 450 28.11 0.18 -3.03
C VAL A 450 28.99 1.01 -3.96
N GLY A 451 28.79 2.33 -4.03
CA GLY A 451 29.62 3.25 -4.85
C GLY A 451 31.10 3.28 -4.44
N LEU A 452 31.41 2.96 -3.17
CA LEU A 452 32.77 2.80 -2.66
C LEU A 452 33.34 1.38 -2.82
N GLY A 453 32.62 0.49 -3.52
CA GLY A 453 33.02 -0.91 -3.72
C GLY A 453 32.89 -1.80 -2.48
N ILE A 454 32.10 -1.37 -1.49
CA ILE A 454 31.79 -2.17 -0.30
C ILE A 454 30.71 -3.18 -0.64
N LYS A 455 30.95 -4.45 -0.32
CA LYS A 455 29.97 -5.52 -0.54
C LYS A 455 28.81 -5.40 0.45
N VAL A 456 27.59 -5.34 -0.05
CA VAL A 456 26.39 -5.22 0.77
C VAL A 456 25.59 -6.52 0.73
N HIS A 457 25.18 -7.02 1.91
CA HIS A 457 24.36 -8.22 2.07
C HIS A 457 22.98 -7.81 2.60
N ILE A 458 21.95 -8.10 1.82
CA ILE A 458 20.55 -7.86 2.18
C ILE A 458 19.78 -9.18 2.12
N PRO A 459 19.12 -9.61 3.19
CA PRO A 459 18.30 -10.82 3.18
C PRO A 459 17.18 -10.76 2.12
N PRO A 460 16.79 -11.89 1.53
CA PRO A 460 15.77 -11.91 0.47
C PRO A 460 14.43 -11.30 0.85
N GLN A 461 14.02 -11.39 2.12
CA GLN A 461 12.77 -10.85 2.63
C GLN A 461 12.80 -9.34 2.92
N ALA A 462 13.98 -8.73 3.01
CA ALA A 462 14.11 -7.28 3.20
C ALA A 462 13.87 -6.53 1.91
N ASP A 463 13.28 -5.33 1.99
CA ASP A 463 12.95 -4.49 0.84
C ASP A 463 14.02 -3.44 0.51
N LEU A 464 15.08 -3.36 1.31
CA LEU A 464 16.21 -2.47 1.05
C LEU A 464 16.84 -2.76 -0.31
N LEU A 465 17.12 -1.71 -1.07
CA LEU A 465 17.72 -1.76 -2.40
C LEU A 465 16.92 -2.55 -3.45
N LYS A 466 15.69 -2.97 -3.16
CA LYS A 466 14.79 -3.59 -4.14
C LYS A 466 14.01 -2.58 -4.98
N THR A 467 14.25 -1.31 -4.80
CA THR A 467 13.72 -0.27 -5.67
C THR A 467 14.38 -0.34 -7.04
N ARG A 468 13.69 0.17 -8.06
CA ARG A 468 14.05 0.10 -9.49
C ARG A 468 15.41 0.72 -9.86
N PHE A 469 16.13 1.30 -8.89
CA PHE A 469 17.45 1.86 -9.08
C PHE A 469 18.46 1.03 -8.28
N LEU A 470 19.13 0.10 -8.96
CA LEU A 470 20.25 -0.64 -8.41
C LEU A 470 21.52 0.20 -8.59
N TYR A 471 22.08 0.67 -7.50
CA TYR A 471 23.32 1.42 -7.51
C TYR A 471 24.52 0.49 -7.76
N GLY A 472 25.35 0.81 -8.77
CA GLY A 472 26.72 0.34 -8.85
C GLY A 472 26.99 -1.01 -9.52
N PHE A 473 26.05 -1.62 -10.27
CA PHE A 473 26.32 -2.82 -11.08
C PHE A 473 25.73 -2.67 -12.49
N GLU A 474 26.59 -2.44 -13.48
CA GLU A 474 26.20 -2.26 -14.89
C GLU A 474 25.30 -3.39 -15.40
N GLU A 475 25.63 -4.65 -15.11
CA GLU A 475 24.82 -5.81 -15.53
C GLU A 475 23.41 -5.80 -14.92
N ARG A 476 23.26 -5.39 -13.66
CA ARG A 476 21.94 -5.34 -13.02
C ARG A 476 21.14 -4.11 -13.44
N LEU A 477 21.80 -2.99 -13.73
CA LEU A 477 21.17 -1.83 -14.35
C LEU A 477 20.67 -2.16 -15.75
N GLN A 478 21.45 -2.90 -16.53
CA GLN A 478 21.07 -3.31 -17.86
C GLN A 478 19.85 -4.24 -17.84
N VAL A 479 19.83 -5.27 -16.99
CA VAL A 479 18.69 -6.20 -16.85
C VAL A 479 17.43 -5.46 -16.34
N ALA A 480 17.58 -4.56 -15.38
CA ALA A 480 16.46 -3.76 -14.89
C ALA A 480 15.93 -2.77 -15.94
N TRP A 481 16.84 -2.19 -16.72
CA TRP A 481 16.50 -1.30 -17.83
C TRP A 481 15.79 -2.06 -18.95
N GLU A 482 16.32 -3.21 -19.38
CA GLU A 482 15.71 -4.07 -20.38
C GLU A 482 14.32 -4.54 -19.97
N SER A 483 14.15 -5.00 -18.72
CA SER A 483 12.85 -5.37 -18.17
C SER A 483 11.85 -4.21 -18.17
N LYS A 484 12.31 -3.00 -17.84
CA LYS A 484 11.45 -1.82 -17.85
C LYS A 484 11.09 -1.37 -19.26
N MET A 485 12.05 -1.43 -20.18
CA MET A 485 11.79 -1.14 -21.59
C MET A 485 10.81 -2.13 -22.18
N GLN A 486 10.93 -3.41 -21.85
CA GLN A 486 9.96 -4.43 -22.27
C GLN A 486 8.56 -4.15 -21.70
N GLN A 487 8.43 -3.83 -20.41
CA GLN A 487 7.15 -3.44 -19.81
C GLN A 487 6.53 -2.21 -20.49
N MET A 488 7.36 -1.22 -20.87
CA MET A 488 6.88 -0.06 -21.61
C MET A 488 6.41 -0.43 -23.02
N LEU A 489 7.14 -1.29 -23.71
CA LEU A 489 6.76 -1.82 -25.04
C LEU A 489 5.42 -2.56 -24.94
N ASP A 490 5.30 -3.49 -23.99
CA ASP A 490 4.07 -4.26 -23.75
C ASP A 490 2.87 -3.33 -23.46
N SER A 491 3.09 -2.29 -22.64
CA SER A 491 2.07 -1.28 -22.36
C SER A 491 1.67 -0.48 -23.60
N MET A 492 2.64 -0.13 -24.44
CA MET A 492 2.38 0.57 -25.72
C MET A 492 1.64 -0.33 -26.71
N GLU A 493 1.99 -1.60 -26.79
CA GLU A 493 1.30 -2.57 -27.63
C GLU A 493 -0.15 -2.78 -27.18
N GLN A 494 -0.40 -2.88 -25.87
CA GLN A 494 -1.74 -2.95 -25.32
C GLN A 494 -2.57 -1.69 -25.64
N ARG A 495 -1.97 -0.49 -25.51
CA ARG A 495 -2.62 0.77 -25.87
C ARG A 495 -2.93 0.83 -27.37
N LYS A 496 -2.00 0.40 -28.20
CA LYS A 496 -2.18 0.30 -29.67
C LYS A 496 -3.32 -0.66 -30.01
N ALA A 497 -3.35 -1.85 -29.41
CA ALA A 497 -4.41 -2.83 -29.63
C ALA A 497 -5.79 -2.28 -29.22
N LYS A 498 -5.86 -1.59 -28.08
CA LYS A 498 -7.09 -0.94 -27.59
C LYS A 498 -7.54 0.17 -28.55
N ALA A 499 -6.64 1.02 -29.01
CA ALA A 499 -6.95 2.08 -29.96
C ALA A 499 -7.42 1.51 -31.32
N LEU A 500 -6.80 0.41 -31.77
CA LEU A 500 -7.22 -0.26 -33.01
C LEU A 500 -8.62 -0.86 -32.87
N ALA A 501 -8.93 -1.51 -31.73
CA ALA A 501 -10.26 -2.04 -31.48
C ALA A 501 -11.33 -0.93 -31.41
N GLN A 502 -11.00 0.22 -30.82
CA GLN A 502 -11.87 1.40 -30.80
C GLN A 502 -12.11 1.96 -32.21
N ALA A 503 -11.05 2.04 -33.02
CA ALA A 503 -11.16 2.49 -34.41
C ALA A 503 -12.05 1.54 -35.26
N GLN A 504 -11.87 0.22 -35.10
CA GLN A 504 -12.71 -0.79 -35.75
C GLN A 504 -14.17 -0.70 -35.32
N HIS A 505 -14.43 -0.46 -34.02
CA HIS A 505 -15.78 -0.26 -33.52
C HIS A 505 -16.41 1.00 -34.09
N ALA A 506 -15.68 2.11 -34.14
CA ALA A 506 -16.13 3.36 -34.76
C ALA A 506 -16.44 3.18 -36.26
N GLN A 507 -15.59 2.44 -36.96
CA GLN A 507 -15.82 2.13 -38.38
C GLN A 507 -17.12 1.34 -38.59
N LYS A 508 -17.37 0.31 -37.76
CA LYS A 508 -18.65 -0.44 -37.81
C LYS A 508 -19.86 0.45 -37.58
N GLN A 509 -19.76 1.42 -36.67
CA GLN A 509 -20.85 2.40 -36.44
C GLN A 509 -21.06 3.29 -37.66
N ILE A 510 -19.99 3.75 -38.30
CA ILE A 510 -20.08 4.55 -39.54
C ILE A 510 -20.77 3.72 -40.62
N ASP A 511 -20.37 2.46 -40.81
CA ASP A 511 -20.96 1.56 -41.83
C ASP A 511 -22.47 1.35 -41.55
N GLN A 512 -22.88 1.21 -40.28
CA GLN A 512 -24.30 1.13 -39.89
C GLN A 512 -25.08 2.42 -40.23
N TYR A 513 -24.48 3.60 -39.97
CA TYR A 513 -25.12 4.87 -40.32
C TYR A 513 -25.22 5.07 -41.84
N VAL A 514 -24.20 4.66 -42.60
CA VAL A 514 -24.23 4.70 -44.06
C VAL A 514 -25.36 3.83 -44.59
N GLY A 515 -25.46 2.57 -44.09
CA GLY A 515 -26.53 1.66 -44.50
C GLY A 515 -27.93 2.19 -44.15
N ALA A 516 -28.10 2.84 -42.97
CA ALA A 516 -29.36 3.47 -42.59
C ALA A 516 -29.70 4.68 -43.51
N GLN A 517 -28.72 5.49 -43.89
CA GLN A 517 -28.90 6.58 -44.82
C GLN A 517 -29.33 6.11 -46.21
N GLU A 518 -28.71 5.02 -46.71
CA GLU A 518 -29.08 4.41 -47.99
C GLU A 518 -30.51 3.89 -47.95
N ALA A 519 -30.92 3.18 -46.90
CA ALA A 519 -32.29 2.74 -46.74
C ALA A 519 -33.32 3.89 -46.71
N ILE A 520 -32.99 4.98 -46.03
CA ILE A 520 -33.85 6.18 -46.02
C ILE A 520 -33.97 6.80 -47.44
N ARG A 521 -32.83 6.91 -48.16
CA ARG A 521 -32.84 7.45 -49.52
C ARG A 521 -33.67 6.57 -50.47
N GLU A 522 -33.54 5.26 -50.36
CA GLU A 522 -34.32 4.32 -51.17
C GLU A 522 -35.81 4.41 -50.85
N THR A 523 -36.16 4.53 -49.58
CA THR A 523 -37.56 4.76 -49.13
C THR A 523 -38.10 6.08 -49.73
N GLN A 524 -37.32 7.16 -49.67
CA GLN A 524 -37.69 8.44 -50.28
C GLN A 524 -37.91 8.34 -51.79
N ARG A 525 -37.03 7.61 -52.49
CA ARG A 525 -37.13 7.37 -53.95
C ARG A 525 -38.38 6.58 -54.30
N VAL A 526 -38.69 5.50 -53.55
CA VAL A 526 -39.92 4.74 -53.74
C VAL A 526 -41.14 5.62 -53.49
N TRP A 527 -41.13 6.45 -52.46
CA TRP A 527 -42.21 7.38 -52.14
C TRP A 527 -42.42 8.45 -53.25
N SER A 528 -41.33 9.04 -53.78
CA SER A 528 -41.39 9.97 -54.90
C SER A 528 -41.98 9.33 -56.14
N ASN A 529 -41.56 8.12 -56.50
CA ASN A 529 -42.06 7.39 -57.65
C ASN A 529 -43.56 7.05 -57.53
N LEU A 530 -44.03 6.77 -56.29
CA LEU A 530 -45.47 6.53 -56.04
C LEU A 530 -46.30 7.82 -56.19
N ASN A 531 -45.74 8.96 -55.80
CA ASN A 531 -46.40 10.25 -55.96
C ASN A 531 -46.46 10.70 -57.45
N ASP A 532 -45.39 10.43 -58.21
CA ASP A 532 -45.35 10.76 -59.67
C ASP A 532 -46.25 9.85 -60.49
N ALA A 533 -46.52 8.62 -60.01
CA ALA A 533 -47.35 7.65 -60.71
C ALA A 533 -48.88 8.01 -60.63
N LYS A 534 -49.28 9.08 -59.89
CA LYS A 534 -50.70 9.51 -59.75
C LYS A 534 -51.67 8.38 -59.44
N ILE A 535 -51.28 7.46 -58.56
CA ILE A 535 -52.17 6.44 -58.04
C ILE A 535 -53.10 7.10 -57.01
N TRP A 536 -54.18 7.67 -57.47
CA TRP A 536 -55.28 8.13 -56.63
C TRP A 536 -56.05 6.89 -56.22
N VAL A 537 -55.95 6.48 -54.98
CA VAL A 537 -56.92 5.55 -54.38
C VAL A 537 -58.09 6.45 -53.96
N ASP A 538 -59.21 6.32 -54.61
CA ASP A 538 -60.47 6.97 -54.20
C ASP A 538 -60.81 6.48 -52.81
N PRO A 539 -61.11 7.37 -51.85
CA PRO A 539 -61.61 6.94 -50.57
C PRO A 539 -63.05 6.50 -50.74
N CYS A 540 -63.33 5.23 -50.57
CA CYS A 540 -64.66 4.72 -50.30
C CYS A 540 -65.11 5.06 -48.90
#